data_2fd2fb541b5edb658e555aadf4d29621
#
_entry.id   2fd2fb541b5edb658e555aadf4d29621
#
_cell.length_a   1.000
_cell.length_b   1.000
_cell.length_c   1.000
_cell.angle_alpha   90.00
_cell.angle_beta   90.00
_cell.angle_gamma   90.00
#
_symmetry.space_group_name_H-M   'P 1'
#
loop_
_entity.id
_entity.type
_entity.pdbx_description
1 polymer ?
#
loop_
_entity_poly.entity_id
_entity_poly.type
_entity_poly.pdbx_seq_one_letter_code
_entity_poly.pdbx_strand_id
1 'polypeptide(L)'
;TIIMLAGLQGAGKTTLAGKLGYWLKDSGHTPLLVAADLQRPNAVTQLQVVGERAGVPVYAPEKGVQSDGGEAVAAPGQTSGDPVKVARDSIELAKQKLYDTVIIDTAGRLGVDEELMKQARDIRDAVRPNEILFVIDAMIGQDAVKTAKAFDEGVDFTGVVLSKLDG
;
A
#
# COMPACT_ATOMS: atom_id res chain seq x y z
N THR A 1 15.08 0.68 -5.30
CA THR A 1 14.15 -0.45 -5.17
C THR A 1 12.74 0.07 -4.95
N ILE A 2 11.81 -0.45 -5.70
CA ILE A 2 10.40 -0.08 -5.59
C ILE A 2 9.62 -1.30 -5.13
N ILE A 3 8.94 -1.17 -3.98
CA ILE A 3 8.14 -2.22 -3.39
C ILE A 3 6.68 -1.76 -3.37
N MET A 4 5.82 -2.53 -3.99
CA MET A 4 4.38 -2.25 -4.02
C MET A 4 3.68 -3.22 -3.06
N LEU A 5 2.90 -2.67 -2.13
CA LEU A 5 2.10 -3.48 -1.21
C LEU A 5 0.66 -3.50 -1.69
N ALA A 6 0.13 -4.68 -1.91
CA ALA A 6 -1.26 -4.89 -2.30
C ALA A 6 -1.90 -5.87 -1.33
N GLY A 7 -3.22 -5.89 -1.27
CA GLY A 7 -3.90 -6.83 -0.40
C GLY A 7 -5.31 -6.41 -0.10
N LEU A 8 -5.98 -7.23 0.70
CA LEU A 8 -7.35 -6.99 1.07
C LEU A 8 -7.45 -5.99 2.23
N GLN A 9 -8.60 -5.39 2.37
CA GLN A 9 -8.91 -4.47 3.47
C GLN A 9 -8.77 -5.21 4.80
N GLY A 10 -8.10 -4.56 5.76
CA GLY A 10 -7.88 -5.17 7.08
C GLY A 10 -6.72 -6.15 7.16
N ALA A 11 -5.96 -6.34 6.07
CA ALA A 11 -4.83 -7.28 6.07
C ALA A 11 -3.57 -6.74 6.75
N GLY A 12 -3.56 -5.45 7.13
CA GLY A 12 -2.41 -4.87 7.83
C GLY A 12 -1.33 -4.30 6.93
N LYS A 13 -1.68 -3.90 5.71
CA LYS A 13 -0.71 -3.32 4.76
C LYS A 13 -0.03 -2.06 5.31
N THR A 14 -0.80 -1.16 5.91
CA THR A 14 -0.28 0.10 6.43
C THR A 14 0.72 -0.16 7.56
N THR A 15 0.38 -1.07 8.48
CA THR A 15 1.26 -1.47 9.56
C THR A 15 2.54 -2.10 9.01
N LEU A 16 2.41 -2.97 8.00
CA LEU A 16 3.55 -3.60 7.36
C LEU A 16 4.46 -2.56 6.69
N ALA A 17 3.87 -1.56 6.03
CA ALA A 17 4.64 -0.50 5.41
C ALA A 17 5.54 0.20 6.43
N GLY A 18 5.00 0.51 7.60
CA GLY A 18 5.78 1.13 8.69
C GLY A 18 6.88 0.22 9.21
N LYS A 19 6.58 -1.04 9.44
CA LYS A 19 7.57 -2.01 9.92
C LYS A 19 8.69 -2.23 8.92
N LEU A 20 8.33 -2.37 7.65
CA LEU A 20 9.30 -2.56 6.58
C LEU A 20 10.19 -1.33 6.42
N GLY A 21 9.58 -0.14 6.47
CA GLY A 21 10.32 1.11 6.41
C GLY A 21 11.30 1.26 7.57
N TYR A 22 10.85 0.94 8.79
CA TYR A 22 11.71 0.97 9.97
C TYR A 22 12.88 -0.01 9.83
N TRP A 23 12.59 -1.24 9.41
CA TRP A 23 13.61 -2.27 9.25
C TRP A 23 14.66 -1.85 8.21
N LEU A 24 14.22 -1.30 7.07
CA LEU A 24 15.14 -0.84 6.03
C LEU A 24 15.98 0.32 6.51
N LYS A 25 15.38 1.27 7.22
CA LYS A 25 16.11 2.41 7.78
C LYS A 25 17.16 1.95 8.79
N ASP A 26 16.80 1.02 9.67
CA ASP A 26 17.71 0.46 10.67
C ASP A 26 18.86 -0.29 10.01
N SER A 27 18.64 -0.83 8.82
CA SER A 27 19.66 -1.53 8.04
C SER A 27 20.51 -0.61 7.16
N GLY A 28 20.36 0.70 7.30
CA GLY A 28 21.16 1.68 6.56
C GLY A 28 20.57 2.17 5.25
N HIS A 29 19.32 1.80 4.93
CA HIS A 29 18.63 2.28 3.74
C HIS A 29 17.90 3.59 3.98
N THR A 30 17.48 4.24 2.91
CA THR A 30 16.72 5.49 2.96
C THR A 30 15.34 5.27 2.31
N PRO A 31 14.39 4.67 3.04
CA PRO A 31 13.07 4.36 2.49
C PRO A 31 12.15 5.58 2.48
N LEU A 32 11.23 5.59 1.52
CA LEU A 32 10.13 6.54 1.43
C LEU A 32 8.82 5.75 1.41
N LEU A 33 7.89 6.07 2.30
CA LEU A 33 6.55 5.51 2.25
C LEU A 33 5.67 6.37 1.37
N VAL A 34 4.81 5.75 0.58
CA VAL A 34 3.94 6.45 -0.38
C VAL A 34 2.48 6.13 -0.09
N ALA A 35 1.69 7.17 0.16
CA ALA A 35 0.28 7.05 0.49
C ALA A 35 -0.56 7.01 -0.80
N ALA A 36 -0.71 5.83 -1.38
CA ALA A 36 -1.50 5.62 -2.58
C ALA A 36 -2.85 4.94 -2.31
N ASP A 37 -3.20 4.71 -1.03
CA ASP A 37 -4.55 4.27 -0.66
C ASP A 37 -5.40 5.51 -0.44
N LEU A 38 -6.10 5.92 -1.49
CA LEU A 38 -6.94 7.12 -1.48
C LEU A 38 -8.42 6.78 -1.35
N GLN A 39 -8.77 5.52 -1.15
CA GLN A 39 -10.16 5.07 -1.04
C GLN A 39 -10.61 4.86 0.40
N ARG A 40 -9.79 4.20 1.21
CA ARG A 40 -10.17 3.89 2.58
C ARG A 40 -10.13 5.16 3.43
N PRO A 41 -11.20 5.43 4.23
CA PRO A 41 -11.22 6.62 5.08
C PRO A 41 -9.99 6.71 5.97
N ASN A 42 -9.36 7.85 5.98
CA ASN A 42 -8.20 8.18 6.82
C ASN A 42 -6.94 7.33 6.57
N ALA A 43 -6.88 6.58 5.45
CA ALA A 43 -5.73 5.72 5.16
C ALA A 43 -4.45 6.53 5.02
N VAL A 44 -4.52 7.69 4.37
CA VAL A 44 -3.36 8.58 4.20
C VAL A 44 -2.85 9.05 5.56
N THR A 45 -3.75 9.50 6.43
CA THR A 45 -3.40 9.95 7.79
C THR A 45 -2.80 8.81 8.60
N GLN A 46 -3.34 7.60 8.48
CA GLN A 46 -2.80 6.43 9.18
C GLN A 46 -1.37 6.13 8.74
N LEU A 47 -1.10 6.19 7.45
CA LEU A 47 0.25 5.95 6.95
C LEU A 47 1.22 7.04 7.44
N GLN A 48 0.77 8.29 7.49
CA GLN A 48 1.58 9.37 8.01
C GLN A 48 1.96 9.14 9.49
N VAL A 49 1.01 8.69 10.30
CA VAL A 49 1.25 8.36 11.71
C VAL A 49 2.25 7.20 11.83
N VAL A 50 2.05 6.16 11.03
CA VAL A 50 2.92 4.99 11.04
C VAL A 50 4.34 5.38 10.63
N GLY A 51 4.48 6.21 9.59
CA GLY A 51 5.79 6.69 9.12
C GLY A 51 6.49 7.54 10.18
N GLU A 52 5.75 8.42 10.84
CA GLU A 52 6.30 9.24 11.90
C GLU A 52 6.84 8.39 13.05
N ARG A 53 6.10 7.37 13.47
CA ARG A 53 6.53 6.45 14.53
C ARG A 53 7.77 5.66 14.13
N ALA A 54 7.86 5.30 12.87
CA ALA A 54 9.02 4.56 12.34
C ALA A 54 10.21 5.47 12.02
N GLY A 55 10.01 6.79 12.04
CA GLY A 55 11.03 7.73 11.66
C GLY A 55 11.32 7.72 10.16
N VAL A 56 10.34 7.40 9.34
CA VAL A 56 10.46 7.25 7.89
C VAL A 56 9.59 8.31 7.21
N PRO A 57 10.12 9.04 6.21
CA PRO A 57 9.33 10.05 5.51
C PRO A 57 8.18 9.42 4.71
N VAL A 58 7.08 10.15 4.60
CA VAL A 58 5.89 9.72 3.88
C VAL A 58 5.55 10.76 2.81
N TYR A 59 5.39 10.29 1.57
CA TYR A 59 4.90 11.11 0.48
C TYR A 59 3.38 11.00 0.43
N ALA A 60 2.69 12.06 0.79
CA ALA A 60 1.24 12.10 0.88
C ALA A 60 0.71 13.43 0.31
N PRO A 61 0.77 13.59 -1.04
CA PRO A 61 0.32 14.84 -1.67
C PRO A 61 -1.19 14.99 -1.70
N GLU A 62 -1.93 13.87 -1.61
CA GLU A 62 -3.38 13.84 -1.62
C GLU A 62 -3.89 13.42 -0.25
N LYS A 63 -4.99 14.03 0.20
CA LYS A 63 -5.57 13.70 1.50
C LYS A 63 -6.33 12.37 1.49
N GLY A 64 -6.77 11.92 0.31
CA GLY A 64 -7.60 10.75 0.19
C GLY A 64 -8.99 10.98 0.76
N VAL A 65 -9.73 9.90 0.97
CA VAL A 65 -11.03 9.93 1.61
C VAL A 65 -10.82 10.13 3.11
N GLN A 66 -11.54 11.07 3.69
CA GLN A 66 -11.48 11.33 5.13
C GLN A 66 -12.88 11.27 5.72
N SER A 67 -12.95 10.81 6.97
CA SER A 67 -14.17 10.87 7.74
C SER A 67 -13.94 11.79 8.93
N ASP A 68 -14.92 12.64 9.19
CA ASP A 68 -14.89 13.58 10.29
C ASP A 68 -16.15 13.37 11.13
N GLY A 69 -15.97 12.94 12.37
CA GLY A 69 -17.09 12.70 13.25
C GLY A 69 -18.04 11.61 12.81
N GLY A 70 -17.59 10.68 11.96
CA GLY A 70 -18.41 9.60 11.44
C GLY A 70 -19.04 9.88 10.09
N GLU A 71 -18.83 11.07 9.54
CA GLU A 71 -19.34 11.41 8.21
C GLU A 71 -18.33 11.00 7.13
N ALA A 72 -18.78 10.22 6.18
CA ALA A 72 -17.96 9.85 5.03
C ALA A 72 -17.90 11.02 4.06
N VAL A 73 -16.70 11.40 3.65
CA VAL A 73 -16.49 12.53 2.73
C VAL A 73 -16.73 12.13 1.28
N ALA A 74 -16.60 10.83 0.97
CA ALA A 74 -16.82 10.32 -0.38
C ALA A 74 -17.65 9.03 -0.33
N ALA A 75 -18.34 8.75 -1.44
CA ALA A 75 -19.10 7.51 -1.55
C ALA A 75 -18.17 6.30 -1.54
N PRO A 76 -18.67 5.11 -1.08
CA PRO A 76 -17.87 3.89 -1.11
C PRO A 76 -17.32 3.59 -2.51
N GLY A 77 -16.04 3.26 -2.56
CA GLY A 77 -15.37 2.95 -3.82
C GLY A 77 -14.85 4.15 -4.59
N GLN A 78 -15.12 5.37 -4.14
CA GLN A 78 -14.56 6.56 -4.77
C GLN A 78 -13.17 6.87 -4.20
N THR A 79 -12.31 7.42 -5.04
CA THR A 79 -11.02 7.94 -4.60
C THR A 79 -11.07 9.46 -4.53
N SER A 80 -10.26 10.03 -3.64
CA SER A 80 -10.03 11.46 -3.60
C SER A 80 -8.60 11.72 -4.08
N GLY A 81 -8.43 11.81 -5.39
CA GLY A 81 -7.15 11.97 -6.03
C GLY A 81 -6.83 10.79 -6.96
N ASP A 82 -5.65 10.81 -7.56
CA ASP A 82 -5.21 9.79 -8.51
C ASP A 82 -4.04 8.99 -7.93
N PRO A 83 -4.27 7.73 -7.51
CA PRO A 83 -3.21 6.92 -6.92
C PRO A 83 -2.07 6.61 -7.89
N VAL A 84 -2.35 6.51 -9.18
CA VAL A 84 -1.31 6.26 -10.19
C VAL A 84 -0.38 7.46 -10.27
N LYS A 85 -0.93 8.66 -10.27
CA LYS A 85 -0.14 9.89 -10.28
C LYS A 85 0.70 10.00 -9.01
N VAL A 86 0.13 9.72 -7.85
CA VAL A 86 0.84 9.74 -6.57
C VAL A 86 2.02 8.79 -6.63
N ALA A 87 1.80 7.56 -7.09
CA ALA A 87 2.87 6.57 -7.19
C ALA A 87 3.98 7.01 -8.17
N ARG A 88 3.59 7.54 -9.31
CA ARG A 88 4.56 7.99 -10.32
C ARG A 88 5.39 9.17 -9.81
N ASP A 89 4.73 10.15 -9.22
CA ASP A 89 5.42 11.35 -8.70
C ASP A 89 6.35 10.99 -7.54
N SER A 90 6.02 9.96 -6.76
CA SER A 90 6.87 9.51 -5.66
C SER A 90 8.22 8.99 -6.14
N ILE A 91 8.26 8.35 -7.31
CA ILE A 91 9.50 7.85 -7.89
C ILE A 91 10.42 9.03 -8.25
N GLU A 92 9.86 10.09 -8.84
CA GLU A 92 10.62 11.29 -9.16
C GLU A 92 11.16 11.96 -7.89
N LEU A 93 10.34 12.07 -6.85
CA LEU A 93 10.76 12.62 -5.57
C LEU A 93 11.91 11.79 -4.97
N ALA A 94 11.78 10.46 -5.02
CA ALA A 94 12.80 9.57 -4.49
C ALA A 94 14.15 9.77 -5.21
N LYS A 95 14.11 9.96 -6.52
CA LYS A 95 15.32 10.25 -7.29
C LYS A 95 15.95 11.59 -6.91
N GLN A 96 15.11 12.61 -6.73
CA GLN A 96 15.58 13.95 -6.35
C GLN A 96 16.18 13.99 -4.95
N LYS A 97 15.55 13.27 -4.00
CA LYS A 97 15.97 13.24 -2.61
C LYS A 97 16.95 12.11 -2.29
N LEU A 98 17.28 11.29 -3.28
CA LEU A 98 18.21 10.17 -3.14
C LEU A 98 17.74 9.10 -2.14
N TYR A 99 16.45 8.87 -2.09
CA TYR A 99 15.90 7.71 -1.37
C TYR A 99 16.19 6.45 -2.18
N ASP A 100 16.69 5.41 -1.54
CA ASP A 100 17.06 4.18 -2.22
C ASP A 100 15.91 3.16 -2.32
N THR A 101 14.86 3.35 -1.56
CA THR A 101 13.73 2.43 -1.54
C THR A 101 12.42 3.22 -1.47
N VAL A 102 11.43 2.78 -2.26
CA VAL A 102 10.09 3.36 -2.26
C VAL A 102 9.11 2.24 -1.92
N ILE A 103 8.27 2.46 -0.90
CA ILE A 103 7.27 1.49 -0.47
C ILE A 103 5.90 2.12 -0.73
N ILE A 104 5.14 1.53 -1.66
CA ILE A 104 3.86 2.07 -2.09
C ILE A 104 2.73 1.30 -1.42
N ASP A 105 1.97 1.98 -0.55
CA ASP A 105 0.80 1.40 0.10
C ASP A 105 -0.42 1.68 -0.77
N THR A 106 -0.97 0.64 -1.38
CA THR A 106 -2.10 0.76 -2.30
C THR A 106 -3.42 0.45 -1.61
N ALA A 107 -4.52 0.80 -2.28
CA ALA A 107 -5.86 0.55 -1.76
C ALA A 107 -6.15 -0.95 -1.63
N GLY A 108 -6.86 -1.32 -0.57
CA GLY A 108 -7.39 -2.66 -0.38
C GLY A 108 -8.90 -2.67 -0.57
N ARG A 109 -9.43 -3.84 -0.91
CA ARG A 109 -10.87 -4.06 -1.02
C ARG A 109 -11.26 -5.29 -0.23
N LEU A 110 -12.55 -5.54 -0.10
CA LEU A 110 -13.03 -6.68 0.68
C LEU A 110 -12.71 -8.03 0.03
N GLY A 111 -12.52 -8.04 -1.28
CA GLY A 111 -12.16 -9.25 -2.01
C GLY A 111 -11.30 -8.93 -3.22
N VAL A 112 -10.78 -9.96 -3.86
CA VAL A 112 -10.02 -9.82 -5.10
C VAL A 112 -11.01 -9.67 -6.24
N ASP A 113 -11.37 -8.43 -6.55
CA ASP A 113 -12.28 -8.10 -7.63
C ASP A 113 -11.54 -7.40 -8.77
N GLU A 114 -12.25 -7.14 -9.87
CA GLU A 114 -11.66 -6.53 -11.04
C GLU A 114 -11.12 -5.12 -10.76
N GLU A 115 -11.79 -4.37 -9.89
CA GLU A 115 -11.36 -3.03 -9.55
C GLU A 115 -10.04 -3.03 -8.77
N LEU A 116 -9.88 -3.97 -7.82
CA LEU A 116 -8.63 -4.14 -7.09
C LEU A 116 -7.49 -4.46 -8.06
N MET A 117 -7.72 -5.43 -8.95
CA MET A 117 -6.70 -5.86 -9.90
C MET A 117 -6.36 -4.77 -10.91
N LYS A 118 -7.37 -4.05 -11.40
CA LYS A 118 -7.16 -2.95 -12.35
C LYS A 118 -6.29 -1.86 -11.72
N GLN A 119 -6.60 -1.44 -10.50
CA GLN A 119 -5.86 -0.40 -9.81
C GLN A 119 -4.42 -0.85 -9.55
N ALA A 120 -4.25 -2.09 -9.12
CA ALA A 120 -2.91 -2.65 -8.89
C ALA A 120 -2.09 -2.71 -10.18
N ARG A 121 -2.71 -3.14 -11.28
CA ARG A 121 -2.04 -3.19 -12.58
C ARG A 121 -1.66 -1.79 -13.07
N ASP A 122 -2.54 -0.82 -12.89
CA ASP A 122 -2.29 0.56 -13.33
C ASP A 122 -1.10 1.16 -12.60
N ILE A 123 -1.00 0.94 -11.30
CA ILE A 123 0.15 1.39 -10.51
C ILE A 123 1.40 0.63 -10.91
N ARG A 124 1.31 -0.70 -11.04
CA ARG A 124 2.43 -1.54 -11.45
C ARG A 124 3.02 -1.06 -12.78
N ASP A 125 2.16 -0.80 -13.76
CA ASP A 125 2.62 -0.41 -15.09
C ASP A 125 3.23 1.00 -15.09
N ALA A 126 2.78 1.86 -14.18
CA ALA A 126 3.30 3.22 -14.06
C ALA A 126 4.67 3.27 -13.40
N VAL A 127 4.93 2.45 -12.38
CA VAL A 127 6.15 2.53 -11.58
C VAL A 127 7.10 1.36 -11.80
N ARG A 128 6.65 0.27 -12.38
CA ARG A 128 7.44 -0.94 -12.63
C ARG A 128 8.20 -1.38 -11.38
N PRO A 129 7.48 -1.85 -10.34
CA PRO A 129 8.09 -2.19 -9.07
C PRO A 129 9.03 -3.39 -9.18
N ASN A 130 10.07 -3.40 -8.35
CA ASN A 130 10.96 -4.55 -8.23
C ASN A 130 10.26 -5.71 -7.52
N GLU A 131 9.38 -5.37 -6.56
CA GLU A 131 8.63 -6.36 -5.80
C GLU A 131 7.18 -5.93 -5.66
N ILE A 132 6.27 -6.89 -5.82
CA ILE A 132 4.85 -6.73 -5.49
C ILE A 132 4.55 -7.75 -4.41
N LEU A 133 4.24 -7.26 -3.20
CA LEU A 133 3.96 -8.12 -2.06
C LEU A 133 2.46 -8.11 -1.79
N PHE A 134 1.85 -9.29 -1.83
CA PHE A 134 0.44 -9.44 -1.52
C PHE A 134 0.28 -9.78 -0.04
N VAL A 135 -0.35 -8.88 0.70
CA VAL A 135 -0.50 -9.00 2.16
C VAL A 135 -1.83 -9.66 2.48
N ILE A 136 -1.79 -10.78 3.16
CA ILE A 136 -2.97 -11.58 3.50
C ILE A 136 -3.03 -11.76 5.01
N ASP A 137 -4.25 -11.69 5.55
CA ASP A 137 -4.50 -12.01 6.95
C ASP A 137 -4.45 -13.54 7.11
N ALA A 138 -3.52 -14.04 7.91
CA ALA A 138 -3.36 -15.48 8.14
C ALA A 138 -4.58 -16.11 8.81
N MET A 139 -5.44 -15.30 9.43
CA MET A 139 -6.65 -15.79 10.09
C MET A 139 -7.73 -16.29 9.14
N ILE A 140 -7.64 -15.97 7.84
CA ILE A 140 -8.62 -16.43 6.86
C ILE A 140 -8.38 -17.87 6.40
N GLY A 141 -7.30 -18.51 6.86
CA GLY A 141 -7.07 -19.94 6.63
C GLY A 141 -6.92 -20.31 5.16
N GLN A 142 -7.68 -21.32 4.70
CA GLN A 142 -7.60 -21.80 3.32
C GLN A 142 -8.00 -20.77 2.28
N ASP A 143 -8.82 -19.80 2.66
CA ASP A 143 -9.20 -18.72 1.76
C ASP A 143 -8.01 -17.85 1.36
N ALA A 144 -6.95 -17.84 2.20
CA ALA A 144 -5.73 -17.10 1.87
C ALA A 144 -5.09 -17.62 0.59
N VAL A 145 -5.04 -18.94 0.41
CA VAL A 145 -4.46 -19.55 -0.79
C VAL A 145 -5.27 -19.19 -2.03
N LYS A 146 -6.59 -19.31 -1.95
CA LYS A 146 -7.47 -18.96 -3.06
C LYS A 146 -7.37 -17.48 -3.43
N THR A 147 -7.33 -16.63 -2.41
CA THR A 147 -7.21 -15.19 -2.59
C THR A 147 -5.89 -14.82 -3.26
N ALA A 148 -4.78 -15.37 -2.78
CA ALA A 148 -3.47 -15.12 -3.35
C ALA A 148 -3.40 -15.59 -4.80
N LYS A 149 -3.95 -16.77 -5.09
CA LYS A 149 -3.95 -17.33 -6.44
C LYS A 149 -4.78 -16.48 -7.40
N ALA A 150 -5.94 -16.02 -6.97
CA ALA A 150 -6.78 -15.15 -7.79
C ALA A 150 -6.09 -13.83 -8.11
N PHE A 151 -5.40 -13.24 -7.14
CA PHE A 151 -4.64 -12.01 -7.35
C PHE A 151 -3.47 -12.24 -8.30
N ASP A 152 -2.74 -13.34 -8.13
CA ASP A 152 -1.59 -13.68 -8.98
C ASP A 152 -2.00 -13.85 -10.44
N GLU A 153 -3.16 -14.46 -10.70
CA GLU A 153 -3.66 -14.62 -12.06
C GLU A 153 -3.93 -13.27 -12.73
N GLY A 154 -4.27 -12.24 -11.95
CA GLY A 154 -4.57 -10.92 -12.48
C GLY A 154 -3.41 -9.94 -12.50
N VAL A 155 -2.48 -10.05 -11.56
CA VAL A 155 -1.46 -9.00 -11.35
C VAL A 155 -0.03 -9.52 -11.36
N ASP A 156 0.23 -10.78 -11.05
CA ASP A 156 1.58 -11.33 -10.91
C ASP A 156 2.35 -10.70 -9.76
N PHE A 157 2.20 -11.19 -8.57
CA PHE A 157 2.99 -10.71 -7.44
C PHE A 157 4.30 -11.50 -7.30
N THR A 158 5.29 -10.90 -6.62
CA THR A 158 6.59 -11.51 -6.39
C THR A 158 6.71 -12.20 -5.03
N GLY A 159 5.83 -11.89 -4.11
CA GLY A 159 5.84 -12.50 -2.79
C GLY A 159 4.52 -12.34 -2.07
N VAL A 160 4.33 -13.16 -1.04
CA VAL A 160 3.15 -13.13 -0.17
C VAL A 160 3.61 -12.89 1.24
N VAL A 161 2.94 -11.97 1.94
CA VAL A 161 3.19 -11.69 3.35
C VAL A 161 1.95 -12.10 4.13
N LEU A 162 2.14 -12.99 5.11
CA LEU A 162 1.07 -13.39 6.02
C LEU A 162 1.14 -12.53 7.28
N SER A 163 0.06 -11.82 7.55
CA SER A 163 -0.03 -10.99 8.74
C SER A 163 -0.77 -11.71 9.86
N LYS A 164 -0.60 -11.24 11.08
CA LYS A 164 -1.29 -11.76 12.27
C LYS A 164 -1.02 -13.23 12.56
N LEU A 165 0.18 -13.71 12.18
CA LEU A 165 0.59 -15.08 12.48
C LEU A 165 0.73 -15.35 13.98
N ASP A 166 1.09 -14.35 14.74
CA ASP A 166 1.35 -14.48 16.16
C ASP A 166 0.11 -14.22 17.03
N GLY A 167 -1.04 -14.20 16.40
CA GLY A 167 -2.31 -14.05 17.10
C GLY A 167 -2.85 -12.67 17.16
#